data_76fe85735503bc65945ad041b98df372
#
_entry.id   76fe85735503bc65945ad041b98df372
#
_cell.length_a   1.000
_cell.length_b   1.000
_cell.length_c   1.000
_cell.angle_alpha   90.00
_cell.angle_beta   90.00
_cell.angle_gamma   90.00
#
_symmetry.space_group_name_H-M   'P 1'
#
loop_
_entity.id
_entity.type
_entity.pdbx_description
1 polymer ?
#
loop_
_entity_poly.entity_id
_entity_poly.type
_entity_poly.pdbx_seq_one_letter_code
_entity_poly.pdbx_strand_id
1 'polypeptide(L)'
;EMASLVAEAFNIDKKQVLVCSTGVIGVDLPMEVLRKGIGPVAVKVSATHEGGEAASDAILTTDLVKKTIALEENINGTTITVGGMGKGSGMIHPNMATMLGFITTDVNITKEMLQKALKKAIDTSFNMITVDGDTSTNDSVLVLANGMAGNPVIDQEGEAFDKFYTALYEVCKYIAISIVKDGEGATKLLEVNLEGVKSFEDGKCIAKSI
;
A
#
# COMPACT_ATOMS: atom_id res chain seq x y z
N GLU A 1 -4.58 -15.18 15.74
CA GLU A 1 -3.69 -16.33 15.63
C GLU A 1 -2.49 -16.02 14.72
N MET A 2 -2.67 -15.59 13.46
CA MET A 2 -1.55 -15.24 12.53
C MET A 2 -0.54 -14.27 13.16
N ALA A 3 -1.01 -13.19 13.76
CA ALA A 3 -0.13 -12.22 14.43
C ALA A 3 0.70 -12.86 15.56
N SER A 4 0.11 -13.81 16.31
CA SER A 4 0.85 -14.52 17.38
C SER A 4 1.93 -15.45 16.81
N LEU A 5 1.64 -16.16 15.73
CA LEU A 5 2.61 -17.04 15.07
C LEU A 5 3.79 -16.26 14.48
N VAL A 6 3.53 -15.12 13.85
CA VAL A 6 4.58 -14.24 13.33
C VAL A 6 5.40 -13.63 14.47
N ALA A 7 4.73 -13.14 15.52
CA ALA A 7 5.39 -12.56 16.68
C ALA A 7 6.33 -13.56 17.36
N GLU A 8 5.91 -14.82 17.51
CA GLU A 8 6.74 -15.91 18.03
C GLU A 8 7.95 -16.18 17.14
N ALA A 9 7.75 -16.27 15.82
CA ALA A 9 8.82 -16.53 14.85
C ALA A 9 9.91 -15.44 14.84
N PHE A 10 9.53 -14.18 15.09
CA PHE A 10 10.46 -13.03 15.12
C PHE A 10 10.83 -12.56 16.53
N ASN A 11 10.31 -13.19 17.57
CA ASN A 11 10.48 -12.79 18.97
C ASN A 11 10.15 -11.32 19.23
N ILE A 12 8.97 -10.89 18.78
CA ILE A 12 8.42 -9.52 18.97
C ILE A 12 7.04 -9.56 19.61
N ASP A 13 6.55 -8.42 20.11
CA ASP A 13 5.17 -8.36 20.62
C ASP A 13 4.18 -8.51 19.46
N LYS A 14 3.13 -9.33 19.64
CA LYS A 14 2.06 -9.50 18.66
C LYS A 14 1.35 -8.21 18.27
N LYS A 15 1.41 -7.17 19.11
CA LYS A 15 0.89 -5.83 18.80
C LYS A 15 1.70 -5.09 17.73
N GLN A 16 2.91 -5.55 17.44
CA GLN A 16 3.76 -5.02 16.39
C GLN A 16 3.54 -5.70 15.02
N VAL A 17 2.66 -6.71 14.98
CA VAL A 17 2.34 -7.44 13.76
C VAL A 17 1.03 -6.93 13.17
N LEU A 18 1.10 -6.39 11.97
CA LEU A 18 -0.05 -6.04 11.15
C LEU A 18 -0.40 -7.22 10.25
N VAL A 19 -1.68 -7.53 10.14
CA VAL A 19 -2.17 -8.64 9.33
C VAL A 19 -3.13 -8.13 8.28
N CYS A 20 -2.86 -8.47 7.02
CA CYS A 20 -3.75 -8.28 5.90
C CYS A 20 -4.01 -9.63 5.24
N SER A 21 -5.23 -9.87 4.81
CA SER A 21 -5.59 -11.10 4.11
C SER A 21 -6.59 -10.81 3.00
N THR A 22 -6.50 -11.55 1.92
CA THR A 22 -7.50 -11.58 0.87
C THR A 22 -7.89 -13.02 0.59
N GLY A 23 -9.09 -13.25 0.05
CA GLY A 23 -9.60 -14.58 -0.25
C GLY A 23 -11.05 -14.53 -0.69
N VAL A 24 -11.65 -15.71 -0.88
CA VAL A 24 -13.06 -15.83 -1.27
C VAL A 24 -13.97 -15.45 -0.09
N ILE A 25 -14.91 -14.53 -0.32
CA ILE A 25 -15.87 -14.08 0.70
C ILE A 25 -16.72 -15.28 1.18
N GLY A 26 -16.87 -15.41 2.49
CA GLY A 26 -17.64 -16.48 3.11
C GLY A 26 -16.90 -17.82 3.26
N VAL A 27 -15.62 -17.87 2.87
CA VAL A 27 -14.75 -19.04 3.07
C VAL A 27 -13.69 -18.70 4.13
N ASP A 28 -13.58 -19.54 5.14
CA ASP A 28 -12.58 -19.38 6.19
C ASP A 28 -11.15 -19.50 5.64
N LEU A 29 -10.23 -18.75 6.24
CA LEU A 29 -8.81 -18.86 5.91
C LEU A 29 -8.29 -20.26 6.27
N PRO A 30 -7.43 -20.88 5.42
CA PRO A 30 -6.88 -22.21 5.65
C PRO A 30 -5.82 -22.18 6.78
N MET A 31 -6.27 -22.03 8.02
CA MET A 31 -5.42 -21.80 9.18
C MET A 31 -4.37 -22.90 9.41
N GLU A 32 -4.64 -24.15 9.03
CA GLU A 32 -3.65 -25.22 9.12
C GLU A 32 -2.45 -25.00 8.17
N VAL A 33 -2.71 -24.49 6.97
CA VAL A 33 -1.65 -24.13 6.00
C VAL A 33 -0.82 -22.97 6.55
N LEU A 34 -1.49 -21.95 7.11
CA LEU A 34 -0.82 -20.79 7.70
C LEU A 34 0.06 -21.20 8.90
N ARG A 35 -0.44 -22.04 9.81
CA ARG A 35 0.34 -22.56 10.95
C ARG A 35 1.60 -23.29 10.50
N LYS A 36 1.51 -24.11 9.47
CA LYS A 36 2.65 -24.85 8.93
C LYS A 36 3.61 -23.99 8.12
N GLY A 37 3.11 -22.91 7.49
CA GLY A 37 3.86 -22.08 6.55
C GLY A 37 4.63 -20.93 7.20
N ILE A 38 4.11 -20.30 8.26
CA ILE A 38 4.68 -19.06 8.83
C ILE A 38 6.13 -19.29 9.31
N GLY A 39 6.40 -20.32 10.06
CA GLY A 39 7.76 -20.60 10.54
C GLY A 39 8.79 -20.79 9.41
N PRO A 40 8.55 -21.69 8.43
CA PRO A 40 9.40 -21.85 7.26
C PRO A 40 9.60 -20.57 6.42
N VAL A 41 8.58 -19.71 6.31
CA VAL A 41 8.70 -18.43 5.61
C VAL A 41 9.54 -17.44 6.42
N ALA A 42 9.35 -17.36 7.73
CA ALA A 42 10.06 -16.43 8.60
C ALA A 42 11.59 -16.60 8.52
N VAL A 43 12.10 -17.83 8.41
CA VAL A 43 13.54 -18.08 8.27
C VAL A 43 14.11 -17.74 6.89
N LYS A 44 13.26 -17.45 5.90
CA LYS A 44 13.66 -17.07 4.54
C LYS A 44 13.61 -15.56 4.31
N VAL A 45 13.13 -14.79 5.29
CA VAL A 45 13.10 -13.32 5.18
C VAL A 45 14.52 -12.79 4.98
N SER A 46 14.70 -11.98 3.94
CA SER A 46 15.97 -11.36 3.62
C SER A 46 15.78 -9.93 3.15
N ALA A 47 16.76 -9.07 3.46
CA ALA A 47 16.80 -7.68 2.99
C ALA A 47 17.52 -7.59 1.63
N THR A 48 17.15 -8.45 0.68
CA THR A 48 17.72 -8.50 -0.66
C THR A 48 16.66 -8.18 -1.71
N HIS A 49 17.12 -7.85 -2.92
CA HIS A 49 16.23 -7.65 -4.07
C HIS A 49 15.37 -8.88 -4.33
N GLU A 50 15.97 -10.07 -4.30
CA GLU A 50 15.28 -11.35 -4.50
C GLU A 50 14.21 -11.61 -3.44
N GLY A 51 14.46 -11.21 -2.18
CA GLY A 51 13.46 -11.29 -1.11
C GLY A 51 12.26 -10.39 -1.36
N GLY A 52 12.49 -9.16 -1.82
CA GLY A 52 11.45 -8.22 -2.24
C GLY A 52 10.64 -8.72 -3.43
N GLU A 53 11.32 -9.24 -4.45
CA GLU A 53 10.71 -9.86 -5.63
C GLU A 53 9.82 -11.06 -5.25
N ALA A 54 10.32 -11.96 -4.41
CA ALA A 54 9.55 -13.12 -3.93
C ALA A 54 8.31 -12.71 -3.12
N ALA A 55 8.42 -11.65 -2.30
CA ALA A 55 7.28 -11.12 -1.56
C ALA A 55 6.23 -10.52 -2.50
N SER A 56 6.65 -9.76 -3.51
CA SER A 56 5.74 -9.17 -4.49
C SER A 56 5.04 -10.20 -5.38
N ASP A 57 5.71 -11.30 -5.71
CA ASP A 57 5.08 -12.45 -6.41
C ASP A 57 4.06 -13.15 -5.51
N ALA A 58 4.39 -13.34 -4.23
CA ALA A 58 3.57 -14.14 -3.31
C ALA A 58 2.23 -13.49 -2.95
N ILE A 59 2.06 -12.17 -3.11
CA ILE A 59 0.80 -11.48 -2.84
C ILE A 59 -0.17 -11.47 -4.03
N LEU A 60 0.28 -11.85 -5.23
CA LEU A 60 -0.55 -11.85 -6.43
C LEU A 60 -1.61 -12.96 -6.37
N THR A 61 -2.79 -12.68 -6.94
CA THR A 61 -3.87 -13.65 -7.11
C THR A 61 -4.25 -13.78 -8.58
N THR A 62 -5.10 -12.90 -9.08
CA THR A 62 -5.48 -12.80 -10.50
C THR A 62 -4.67 -11.77 -11.27
N ASP A 63 -3.77 -11.07 -10.57
CA ASP A 63 -2.85 -10.10 -11.15
C ASP A 63 -1.94 -10.75 -12.21
N LEU A 64 -1.75 -10.08 -13.33
CA LEU A 64 -0.87 -10.52 -14.42
C LEU A 64 0.56 -10.04 -14.25
N VAL A 65 0.75 -8.93 -13.53
CA VAL A 65 2.06 -8.28 -13.34
C VAL A 65 2.26 -7.82 -11.90
N LYS A 66 3.52 -7.85 -11.45
CA LYS A 66 3.92 -7.22 -10.19
C LYS A 66 3.77 -5.70 -10.27
N LYS A 67 3.42 -5.11 -9.14
CA LYS A 67 3.25 -3.66 -8.99
C LYS A 67 4.18 -3.18 -7.90
N THR A 68 5.42 -2.86 -8.27
CA THR A 68 6.49 -2.46 -7.36
C THR A 68 7.13 -1.16 -7.83
N ILE A 69 7.52 -0.32 -6.89
CA ILE A 69 8.22 0.95 -7.14
C ILE A 69 9.07 1.32 -5.95
N ALA A 70 10.18 2.01 -6.19
CA ALA A 70 10.93 2.70 -5.16
C ALA A 70 11.36 4.08 -5.67
N LEU A 71 11.33 5.08 -4.79
CA LEU A 71 11.72 6.45 -5.05
C LEU A 71 12.67 6.94 -3.96
N GLU A 72 13.59 7.79 -4.33
CA GLU A 72 14.42 8.56 -3.41
C GLU A 72 14.00 10.02 -3.41
N GLU A 73 14.01 10.66 -2.24
CA GLU A 73 13.74 12.09 -2.08
C GLU A 73 14.78 12.70 -1.14
N ASN A 74 15.16 13.95 -1.38
CA ASN A 74 16.10 14.67 -0.53
C ASN A 74 15.38 15.61 0.43
N ILE A 75 15.50 15.31 1.72
CA ILE A 75 14.97 16.14 2.80
C ILE A 75 16.14 16.79 3.53
N ASN A 76 16.33 18.08 3.28
CA ASN A 76 17.35 18.90 3.97
C ASN A 76 18.77 18.29 3.91
N GLY A 77 19.16 17.74 2.77
CA GLY A 77 20.46 17.13 2.57
C GLY A 77 20.55 15.64 2.93
N THR A 78 19.49 15.07 3.50
CA THR A 78 19.38 13.63 3.79
C THR A 78 18.50 12.96 2.74
N THR A 79 19.03 11.94 2.07
CA THR A 79 18.23 11.11 1.15
C THR A 79 17.39 10.12 1.96
N ILE A 80 16.11 10.11 1.69
CA ILE A 80 15.17 9.08 2.17
C ILE A 80 14.72 8.21 1.02
N THR A 81 14.32 6.99 1.32
CA THR A 81 13.75 6.05 0.35
C THR A 81 12.31 5.72 0.72
N VAL A 82 11.43 5.69 -0.28
CA VAL A 82 10.05 5.19 -0.15
C VAL A 82 9.87 4.09 -1.18
N GLY A 83 9.67 2.86 -0.70
CA GLY A 83 9.41 1.69 -1.55
C GLY A 83 8.00 1.16 -1.31
N GLY A 84 7.38 0.65 -2.36
CA GLY A 84 6.04 0.08 -2.26
C GLY A 84 5.81 -1.10 -3.19
N MET A 85 4.96 -2.01 -2.74
CA MET A 85 4.37 -3.06 -3.57
C MET A 85 2.88 -3.15 -3.32
N GLY A 86 2.14 -3.59 -4.34
CA GLY A 86 0.70 -3.78 -4.24
C GLY A 86 0.19 -4.91 -5.11
N LYS A 87 -1.02 -5.34 -4.80
CA LYS A 87 -1.78 -6.30 -5.60
C LYS A 87 -3.23 -5.86 -5.72
N GLY A 88 -3.87 -6.26 -6.79
CA GLY A 88 -5.28 -6.06 -7.10
C GLY A 88 -5.49 -6.02 -8.59
N SER A 89 -6.58 -6.64 -9.07
CA SER A 89 -6.99 -6.64 -10.47
C SER A 89 -8.50 -6.78 -10.65
N GLY A 90 -9.23 -7.31 -9.67
CA GLY A 90 -10.70 -7.41 -9.65
C GLY A 90 -11.27 -7.05 -8.29
N MET A 91 -12.58 -6.74 -8.26
CA MET A 91 -13.30 -6.20 -7.10
C MET A 91 -12.64 -4.90 -6.62
N ILE A 92 -12.45 -3.94 -7.54
CA ILE A 92 -11.77 -2.67 -7.30
C ILE A 92 -12.72 -1.50 -7.51
N HIS A 93 -13.29 -1.00 -6.42
CA HIS A 93 -13.96 0.30 -6.34
C HIS A 93 -13.71 0.89 -4.95
N PRO A 94 -12.53 1.45 -4.70
CA PRO A 94 -12.17 1.87 -3.36
C PRO A 94 -13.03 3.05 -2.86
N ASN A 95 -13.72 2.81 -1.84
CA ASN A 95 -13.74 3.55 -0.62
C ASN A 95 -12.98 2.68 0.40
N MET A 96 -11.86 2.14 -0.10
CA MET A 96 -10.96 1.05 0.27
C MET A 96 -11.52 -0.35 -0.05
N ALA A 97 -11.08 -1.02 -1.18
CA ALA A 97 -11.52 -2.35 -1.67
C ALA A 97 -10.40 -3.24 -2.22
N THR A 98 -10.52 -4.54 -2.28
CA THR A 98 -9.70 -5.78 -2.56
C THR A 98 -8.26 -5.59 -3.02
N MET A 99 -7.65 -4.52 -2.64
CA MET A 99 -6.24 -4.29 -2.89
C MET A 99 -5.43 -4.41 -1.60
N LEU A 100 -4.25 -4.90 -1.71
CA LEU A 100 -3.27 -4.83 -0.63
C LEU A 100 -2.12 -3.95 -1.10
N GLY A 101 -1.78 -2.95 -0.31
CA GLY A 101 -0.64 -2.07 -0.53
C GLY A 101 0.30 -2.11 0.68
N PHE A 102 1.57 -2.34 0.42
CA PHE A 102 2.61 -2.36 1.45
C PHE A 102 3.69 -1.36 1.07
N ILE A 103 3.90 -0.37 1.94
CA ILE A 103 4.87 0.70 1.71
C ILE A 103 5.86 0.69 2.86
N THR A 104 7.13 0.81 2.54
CA THR A 104 8.21 0.92 3.52
C THR A 104 9.04 2.16 3.24
N THR A 105 9.56 2.76 4.30
CA THR A 105 10.44 3.92 4.20
C THR A 105 11.43 3.94 5.36
N ASP A 106 12.58 4.53 5.13
CA ASP A 106 13.60 4.78 6.14
C ASP A 106 13.47 6.15 6.80
N VAL A 107 12.48 6.96 6.41
CA VAL A 107 12.26 8.31 6.96
C VAL A 107 12.04 8.28 8.47
N ASN A 108 12.63 9.25 9.17
CA ASN A 108 12.36 9.51 10.57
C ASN A 108 11.19 10.48 10.70
N ILE A 109 10.02 9.96 11.08
CA ILE A 109 8.74 10.67 11.12
C ILE A 109 7.89 10.17 12.29
N THR A 110 7.11 11.05 12.91
CA THR A 110 6.18 10.62 13.96
C THR A 110 5.01 9.83 13.39
N LYS A 111 4.41 8.98 14.21
CA LYS A 111 3.24 8.18 13.82
C LYS A 111 2.09 9.05 13.32
N GLU A 112 1.85 10.17 13.99
CA GLU A 112 0.79 11.12 13.67
C GLU A 112 0.98 11.73 12.27
N MET A 113 2.20 12.15 11.95
CA MET A 113 2.53 12.71 10.63
C MET A 113 2.55 11.64 9.55
N LEU A 114 3.03 10.43 9.85
CA LEU A 114 2.98 9.30 8.93
C LEU A 114 1.54 8.93 8.56
N GLN A 115 0.66 8.86 9.55
CA GLN A 115 -0.75 8.58 9.33
C GLN A 115 -1.46 9.70 8.53
N LYS A 116 -1.11 10.96 8.81
CA LYS A 116 -1.63 12.12 8.06
C LYS A 116 -1.21 12.07 6.60
N ALA A 117 0.08 11.80 6.33
CA ALA A 117 0.61 11.67 4.98
C ALA A 117 -0.05 10.52 4.22
N LEU A 118 -0.16 9.34 4.86
CA LEU A 118 -0.80 8.17 4.27
C LEU A 118 -2.26 8.44 3.92
N LYS A 119 -3.04 8.99 4.85
CA LYS A 119 -4.46 9.30 4.59
C LYS A 119 -4.61 10.23 3.40
N LYS A 120 -3.84 11.32 3.35
CA LYS A 120 -3.86 12.28 2.26
C LYS A 120 -3.45 11.64 0.92
N ALA A 121 -2.44 10.76 0.91
CA ALA A 121 -1.99 10.06 -0.27
C ALA A 121 -3.04 9.06 -0.79
N ILE A 122 -3.70 8.29 0.09
CA ILE A 122 -4.75 7.34 -0.26
C ILE A 122 -5.97 8.06 -0.85
N ASP A 123 -6.40 9.17 -0.26
CA ASP A 123 -7.59 9.89 -0.71
C ASP A 123 -7.46 10.45 -2.14
N THR A 124 -6.21 10.69 -2.59
CA THR A 124 -5.90 11.23 -3.93
C THR A 124 -5.24 10.21 -4.88
N SER A 125 -5.15 8.94 -4.49
CA SER A 125 -4.59 7.86 -5.31
C SER A 125 -5.52 6.64 -5.33
N PHE A 126 -5.39 5.73 -4.38
CA PHE A 126 -6.19 4.50 -4.32
C PHE A 126 -7.70 4.77 -4.28
N ASN A 127 -8.17 5.78 -3.55
CA ASN A 127 -9.59 6.13 -3.50
C ASN A 127 -10.11 6.84 -4.76
N MET A 128 -9.28 6.96 -5.79
CA MET A 128 -9.64 7.58 -7.10
C MET A 128 -9.74 6.57 -8.23
N ILE A 129 -9.48 5.27 -7.99
CA ILE A 129 -9.52 4.25 -9.02
C ILE A 129 -10.77 3.38 -8.93
N THR A 130 -11.14 2.73 -10.02
CA THR A 130 -12.11 1.63 -10.08
C THR A 130 -11.76 0.70 -11.22
N VAL A 131 -12.11 -0.59 -11.11
CA VAL A 131 -12.03 -1.57 -12.20
C VAL A 131 -13.42 -2.02 -12.60
N ASP A 132 -14.24 -2.43 -11.64
CA ASP A 132 -15.52 -3.10 -11.87
C ASP A 132 -16.69 -2.52 -11.06
N GLY A 133 -16.44 -1.47 -10.27
CA GLY A 133 -17.46 -0.85 -9.43
C GLY A 133 -17.76 -1.60 -8.13
N ASP A 134 -17.14 -2.75 -7.89
CA ASP A 134 -17.39 -3.59 -6.72
C ASP A 134 -16.46 -3.22 -5.54
N THR A 135 -17.05 -2.94 -4.38
CA THR A 135 -16.30 -2.64 -3.15
C THR A 135 -16.00 -3.92 -2.39
N SER A 136 -14.76 -4.12 -2.00
CA SER A 136 -14.31 -5.29 -1.24
C SER A 136 -14.46 -5.12 0.27
N THR A 137 -14.21 -6.23 0.97
CA THR A 137 -14.33 -6.35 2.43
C THR A 137 -12.99 -6.23 3.17
N ASN A 138 -11.85 -6.19 2.47
CA ASN A 138 -10.55 -6.43 3.10
C ASN A 138 -9.39 -5.59 2.58
N ASP A 139 -9.67 -4.45 1.94
CA ASP A 139 -8.62 -3.53 1.49
C ASP A 139 -7.76 -3.01 2.60
N SER A 140 -6.50 -2.94 2.30
CA SER A 140 -5.53 -2.43 3.25
C SER A 140 -4.36 -1.76 2.56
N VAL A 141 -3.98 -0.58 3.04
CA VAL A 141 -2.69 0.04 2.74
C VAL A 141 -1.93 0.24 4.04
N LEU A 142 -0.77 -0.36 4.13
CA LEU A 142 0.12 -0.25 5.28
C LEU A 142 1.37 0.53 4.90
N VAL A 143 1.81 1.42 5.80
CA VAL A 143 3.10 2.09 5.71
C VAL A 143 3.91 1.85 6.97
N LEU A 144 5.19 1.48 6.80
CA LEU A 144 6.14 1.23 7.87
C LEU A 144 7.34 2.16 7.68
N ALA A 145 7.68 2.92 8.72
CA ALA A 145 8.85 3.80 8.74
C ALA A 145 9.80 3.35 9.85
N ASN A 146 11.08 3.14 9.54
CA ASN A 146 12.06 2.66 10.50
C ASN A 146 13.01 3.74 11.04
N GLY A 147 12.97 4.96 10.47
CA GLY A 147 13.80 6.09 10.91
C GLY A 147 15.29 5.98 10.56
N MET A 148 15.70 5.03 9.74
CA MET A 148 17.11 4.71 9.48
C MET A 148 17.81 5.71 8.54
N ALA A 149 17.06 6.57 7.83
CA ALA A 149 17.63 7.63 6.97
C ALA A 149 18.43 8.66 7.77
N GLY A 150 18.10 8.84 9.05
CA GLY A 150 18.80 9.78 9.93
C GLY A 150 18.46 11.25 9.71
N ASN A 151 17.40 11.55 8.97
CA ASN A 151 16.88 12.91 8.87
C ASN A 151 16.35 13.40 10.23
N PRO A 152 16.30 14.71 10.50
CA PRO A 152 15.57 15.24 11.65
C PRO A 152 14.14 14.73 11.67
N VAL A 153 13.61 14.41 12.86
CA VAL A 153 12.26 13.88 12.98
C VAL A 153 11.23 14.83 12.37
N ILE A 154 10.35 14.31 11.51
CA ILE A 154 9.21 15.05 10.97
C ILE A 154 8.06 14.89 11.96
N ASP A 155 7.83 15.90 12.79
CA ASP A 155 6.81 15.94 13.85
C ASP A 155 5.70 16.96 13.60
N GLN A 156 5.83 17.75 12.53
CA GLN A 156 4.86 18.76 12.12
C GLN A 156 4.83 18.92 10.58
N GLU A 157 3.81 19.61 10.08
CA GLU A 157 3.75 20.01 8.68
C GLU A 157 4.80 21.07 8.36
N GLY A 158 5.26 21.08 7.10
CA GLY A 158 6.27 21.98 6.59
C GLY A 158 7.03 21.32 5.43
N GLU A 159 8.09 21.94 4.95
CA GLU A 159 8.82 21.54 3.75
C GLU A 159 9.26 20.05 3.79
N ALA A 160 9.77 19.59 4.94
CA ALA A 160 10.19 18.19 5.10
C ALA A 160 9.01 17.21 4.98
N PHE A 161 7.87 17.56 5.61
CA PHE A 161 6.64 16.77 5.48
C PHE A 161 6.12 16.77 4.04
N ASP A 162 6.10 17.91 3.37
CA ASP A 162 5.60 18.04 2.00
C ASP A 162 6.44 17.24 1.01
N LYS A 163 7.76 17.22 1.16
CA LYS A 163 8.66 16.39 0.36
C LYS A 163 8.41 14.90 0.59
N PHE A 164 8.34 14.48 1.83
CA PHE A 164 8.00 13.09 2.16
C PHE A 164 6.62 12.69 1.60
N TYR A 165 5.61 13.54 1.83
CA TYR A 165 4.26 13.32 1.29
C TYR A 165 4.27 13.18 -0.22
N THR A 166 5.02 14.00 -0.94
CA THR A 166 5.12 13.93 -2.41
C THR A 166 5.68 12.58 -2.85
N ALA A 167 6.77 12.12 -2.25
CA ALA A 167 7.34 10.80 -2.56
C ALA A 167 6.36 9.66 -2.23
N LEU A 168 5.71 9.71 -1.07
CA LEU A 168 4.69 8.72 -0.67
C LEU A 168 3.50 8.71 -1.64
N TYR A 169 3.02 9.89 -2.03
CA TYR A 169 1.92 10.04 -2.99
C TYR A 169 2.27 9.44 -4.36
N GLU A 170 3.45 9.70 -4.89
CA GLU A 170 3.87 9.14 -6.18
C GLU A 170 3.99 7.61 -6.13
N VAL A 171 4.43 7.03 -5.01
CA VAL A 171 4.41 5.57 -4.80
C VAL A 171 2.97 5.05 -4.78
N CYS A 172 2.08 5.66 -4.01
CA CYS A 172 0.67 5.29 -3.95
C CYS A 172 -0.03 5.40 -5.31
N LYS A 173 0.21 6.50 -6.02
CA LYS A 173 -0.36 6.76 -7.35
C LYS A 173 0.12 5.75 -8.40
N TYR A 174 1.41 5.44 -8.41
CA TYR A 174 1.95 4.43 -9.32
C TYR A 174 1.29 3.07 -9.11
N ILE A 175 1.19 2.61 -7.86
CA ILE A 175 0.57 1.32 -7.53
C ILE A 175 -0.93 1.35 -7.91
N ALA A 176 -1.65 2.42 -7.57
CA ALA A 176 -3.07 2.58 -7.91
C ALA A 176 -3.32 2.51 -9.42
N ILE A 177 -2.54 3.23 -10.22
CA ILE A 177 -2.63 3.20 -11.68
C ILE A 177 -2.25 1.82 -12.23
N SER A 178 -1.24 1.16 -11.65
CA SER A 178 -0.81 -0.18 -12.05
C SER A 178 -1.91 -1.22 -11.81
N ILE A 179 -2.67 -1.09 -10.71
CA ILE A 179 -3.85 -1.93 -10.42
C ILE A 179 -4.90 -1.79 -11.52
N VAL A 180 -5.27 -0.57 -11.90
CA VAL A 180 -6.28 -0.34 -12.94
C VAL A 180 -5.82 -0.81 -14.31
N LYS A 181 -4.54 -0.62 -14.65
CA LYS A 181 -3.96 -1.11 -15.91
C LYS A 181 -3.98 -2.63 -16.02
N ASP A 182 -3.88 -3.32 -14.89
CA ASP A 182 -3.89 -4.79 -14.77
C ASP A 182 -5.28 -5.32 -14.37
N GLY A 183 -6.33 -4.51 -14.54
CA GLY A 183 -7.69 -4.89 -14.21
C GLY A 183 -8.15 -6.13 -14.97
N GLU A 184 -8.90 -7.03 -14.32
CA GLU A 184 -9.45 -8.25 -14.91
C GLU A 184 -10.27 -7.94 -16.15
N GLY A 185 -9.86 -8.49 -17.32
CA GLY A 185 -10.50 -8.26 -18.60
C GLY A 185 -10.32 -6.85 -19.19
N ALA A 186 -9.54 -5.99 -18.54
CA ALA A 186 -9.32 -4.62 -19.01
C ALA A 186 -8.48 -4.59 -20.29
N THR A 187 -8.97 -3.88 -21.29
CA THR A 187 -8.26 -3.62 -22.56
C THR A 187 -7.91 -2.16 -22.75
N LYS A 188 -8.42 -1.29 -21.89
CA LYS A 188 -8.25 0.16 -21.93
C LYS A 188 -8.11 0.70 -20.50
N LEU A 189 -7.32 1.76 -20.37
CA LEU A 189 -7.33 2.64 -19.20
C LEU A 189 -8.15 3.88 -19.57
N LEU A 190 -9.17 4.19 -18.77
CA LEU A 190 -9.93 5.41 -18.88
C LEU A 190 -9.47 6.39 -17.81
N GLU A 191 -9.25 7.63 -18.19
CA GLU A 191 -8.94 8.72 -17.27
C GLU A 191 -10.02 9.79 -17.37
N VAL A 192 -10.63 10.13 -16.25
CA VAL A 192 -11.68 11.15 -16.17
C VAL A 192 -11.09 12.40 -15.54
N ASN A 193 -10.92 13.44 -16.33
CA ASN A 193 -10.47 14.75 -15.90
C ASN A 193 -11.63 15.73 -15.83
N LEU A 194 -11.83 16.35 -14.67
CA LEU A 194 -12.87 17.36 -14.45
C LEU A 194 -12.25 18.73 -14.22
N GLU A 195 -12.75 19.72 -14.92
CA GLU A 195 -12.35 21.12 -14.76
C GLU A 195 -13.55 21.98 -14.34
N GLY A 196 -13.28 23.09 -13.66
CA GLY A 196 -14.31 24.05 -13.27
C GLY A 196 -15.24 23.59 -12.13
N VAL A 197 -14.86 22.55 -11.39
CA VAL A 197 -15.62 22.08 -10.22
C VAL A 197 -15.44 23.05 -9.04
N LYS A 198 -16.45 23.12 -8.14
CA LYS A 198 -16.42 24.04 -7.00
C LYS A 198 -15.48 23.59 -5.89
N SER A 199 -15.30 22.29 -5.73
CA SER A 199 -14.41 21.67 -4.73
C SER A 199 -13.86 20.35 -5.23
N PHE A 200 -12.78 19.87 -4.60
CA PHE A 200 -12.23 18.54 -4.86
C PHE A 200 -13.28 17.44 -4.59
N GLU A 201 -14.06 17.57 -3.51
CA GLU A 201 -15.07 16.58 -3.14
C GLU A 201 -16.21 16.49 -4.16
N ASP A 202 -16.68 17.65 -4.67
CA ASP A 202 -17.67 17.68 -5.75
C ASP A 202 -17.13 17.00 -7.01
N GLY A 203 -15.87 17.32 -7.38
CA GLY A 203 -15.20 16.71 -8.53
C GLY A 203 -15.06 15.19 -8.39
N LYS A 204 -14.61 14.73 -7.20
CA LYS A 204 -14.50 13.30 -6.90
C LYS A 204 -15.85 12.58 -7.00
N CYS A 205 -16.91 13.18 -6.44
CA CYS A 205 -18.25 12.61 -6.50
C CYS A 205 -18.72 12.47 -7.94
N ILE A 206 -18.55 13.50 -8.76
CA ILE A 206 -18.92 13.49 -10.18
C ILE A 206 -18.11 12.44 -10.95
N ALA A 207 -16.77 12.44 -10.79
CA ALA A 207 -15.90 11.48 -11.48
C ALA A 207 -16.23 10.02 -11.16
N LYS A 208 -16.59 9.74 -9.89
CA LYS A 208 -16.97 8.39 -9.45
C LYS A 208 -18.39 7.97 -9.86
N SER A 209 -19.19 8.89 -10.39
CA SER A 209 -20.55 8.62 -10.88
C SER A 209 -20.57 8.33 -12.39
N ILE A 210 -19.47 8.52 -13.09
CA ILE A 210 -19.27 8.22 -14.52
C ILE A 210 -18.85 6.76 -14.69
#